data_4f6f8c60af5d407068de1e0dc2c2f492
#
_entry.id   4f6f8c60af5d407068de1e0dc2c2f492
#
_cell.length_a   1.000
_cell.length_b   1.000
_cell.length_c   1.000
_cell.angle_alpha   90.00
_cell.angle_beta   90.00
_cell.angle_gamma   90.00
#
_symmetry.space_group_name_H-M   'P 1'
#
loop_
_entity.id
_entity.type
_entity.pdbx_description
1 polymer ?
#
loop_
_entity_poly.entity_id
_entity_poly.type
_entity_poly.pdbx_seq_one_letter_code
_entity_poly.pdbx_strand_id
1 'polypeptide(L)'
;MFIGMDASQKAPPCKTACSRRHHEVHMFGKFIKYGMLPLTALWLAACSSVNKDVVPDKEPEELYMKAYESLAEENYGQAKDYLEAIDSRYPFGPYAHQVQMDLIYTYYKDRENDLAMAEIDKFLRLNPQDPNVDYVLYMRGLTNMQKATNRMLNLLFIDTYDRDISNLEQAFRDFRLLIAKFPKSLYAADAYARMVYIRDTMARHEYAVADFYYRKGAYLSSARRCQYILKNFRDTETLEDALTLLEKNYRNLKLPELADRTKQFKNMNLR
;
A
#
# COMPACT_ATOMS: atom_id res chain seq x y z
N MET A 1 40.42 41.93 -5.18
CA MET A 1 41.45 42.00 -4.15
C MET A 1 41.62 40.61 -3.59
N PHE A 2 42.76 40.02 -3.89
CA PHE A 2 43.20 38.65 -3.54
C PHE A 2 43.45 38.52 -2.04
N ILE A 3 43.30 37.30 -1.53
CA ILE A 3 44.05 36.53 -0.50
C ILE A 3 43.10 35.36 -0.13
N GLY A 4 43.26 34.05 -0.33
CA GLY A 4 44.45 33.22 -0.51
C GLY A 4 45.01 32.74 0.81
N MET A 5 44.70 31.45 1.21
CA MET A 5 45.47 30.57 2.11
C MET A 5 44.65 29.28 2.27
N ASP A 6 44.96 28.18 1.74
CA ASP A 6 46.02 27.14 1.75
C ASP A 6 46.36 26.58 3.14
N ALA A 7 46.44 25.25 3.13
CA ALA A 7 47.19 24.32 3.96
C ALA A 7 46.34 23.28 4.72
N SER A 8 46.20 22.09 4.15
CA SER A 8 47.03 20.93 4.48
C SER A 8 47.30 20.69 5.99
N GLN A 9 46.57 19.72 6.58
CA GLN A 9 47.14 18.98 7.72
C GLN A 9 46.93 17.47 7.57
N LYS A 10 48.07 16.79 7.51
CA LYS A 10 48.31 15.38 7.44
C LYS A 10 47.93 14.70 8.76
N ALA A 11 47.37 13.51 8.67
CA ALA A 11 47.22 12.54 9.76
C ALA A 11 48.59 11.91 10.11
N PRO A 12 48.88 11.62 11.40
CA PRO A 12 50.09 10.89 11.81
C PRO A 12 49.88 9.35 11.76
N PRO A 13 50.94 8.59 11.54
CA PRO A 13 50.89 7.16 11.46
C PRO A 13 51.01 6.51 12.84
N CYS A 14 50.21 5.48 13.10
CA CYS A 14 50.31 4.63 14.25
C CYS A 14 51.31 3.50 13.96
N LYS A 15 52.45 3.51 14.68
CA LYS A 15 53.46 2.44 14.67
C LYS A 15 53.38 1.62 15.97
N THR A 16 53.33 0.30 15.77
CA THR A 16 54.00 -0.76 16.56
C THR A 16 53.50 -1.06 17.98
N ALA A 17 53.04 -2.31 18.17
CA ALA A 17 53.83 -3.23 18.96
C ALA A 17 53.35 -4.68 18.80
N CYS A 18 54.25 -5.49 18.30
CA CYS A 18 54.22 -6.94 18.23
C CYS A 18 54.59 -7.50 19.64
N SER A 19 53.80 -8.43 20.17
CA SER A 19 54.33 -9.34 21.17
C SER A 19 53.64 -10.72 21.09
N ARG A 20 54.46 -11.68 20.77
CA ARG A 20 54.20 -13.13 20.73
C ARG A 20 53.61 -13.64 22.06
N ARG A 21 52.68 -14.56 21.92
CA ARG A 21 52.68 -15.76 22.78
C ARG A 21 52.06 -16.93 21.98
N HIS A 22 52.93 -17.83 21.56
CA HIS A 22 52.61 -19.22 21.24
C HIS A 22 52.20 -19.92 22.54
N HIS A 23 51.06 -20.56 22.56
CA HIS A 23 50.85 -21.84 23.27
C HIS A 23 49.58 -22.53 22.72
N GLU A 24 49.83 -23.67 22.11
CA GLU A 24 49.06 -24.90 22.12
C GLU A 24 47.56 -24.85 21.73
N VAL A 25 47.29 -25.22 20.49
CA VAL A 25 46.02 -25.83 20.09
C VAL A 25 46.30 -27.11 19.29
N HIS A 26 46.68 -28.14 20.02
CA HIS A 26 46.56 -29.52 19.55
C HIS A 26 45.48 -30.18 20.39
N MET A 27 44.25 -30.27 19.88
CA MET A 27 43.25 -31.32 20.16
C MET A 27 41.80 -30.97 19.74
N PHE A 28 41.58 -30.46 18.53
CA PHE A 28 40.20 -30.38 18.00
C PHE A 28 40.12 -30.73 16.49
N GLY A 29 41.09 -31.51 16.02
CA GLY A 29 41.24 -31.78 14.57
C GLY A 29 40.62 -33.08 14.06
N LYS A 30 39.68 -33.74 14.72
CA LYS A 30 39.14 -35.02 14.25
C LYS A 30 37.59 -35.16 14.18
N PHE A 31 36.82 -34.15 14.56
CA PHE A 31 35.34 -34.25 14.51
C PHE A 31 34.66 -33.48 13.36
N ILE A 32 35.41 -32.77 12.52
CA ILE A 32 34.83 -31.91 11.45
C ILE A 32 34.71 -32.66 10.10
N LYS A 33 35.27 -33.86 9.96
CA LYS A 33 35.28 -34.54 8.64
C LYS A 33 34.03 -35.34 8.27
N TYR A 34 33.07 -35.58 9.17
CA TYR A 34 31.89 -36.41 8.86
C TYR A 34 30.53 -35.72 9.10
N GLY A 35 30.49 -34.52 9.65
CA GLY A 35 29.21 -33.82 9.99
C GLY A 35 28.75 -32.80 8.99
N MET A 36 29.58 -32.34 8.05
CA MET A 36 29.25 -31.19 7.19
C MET A 36 28.83 -31.55 5.78
N LEU A 37 29.00 -32.80 5.34
CA LEU A 37 28.60 -33.25 4.00
C LEU A 37 27.06 -33.42 3.82
N PRO A 38 26.24 -33.82 4.81
CA PRO A 38 24.81 -33.95 4.55
C PRO A 38 24.06 -32.60 4.61
N LEU A 39 24.61 -31.55 5.24
CA LEU A 39 23.91 -30.25 5.30
C LEU A 39 24.02 -29.44 4.00
N THR A 40 25.13 -29.59 3.26
CA THR A 40 25.32 -28.91 1.98
C THR A 40 24.52 -29.56 0.84
N ALA A 41 24.21 -30.85 0.92
CA ALA A 41 23.38 -31.56 -0.05
C ALA A 41 21.90 -31.19 0.06
N LEU A 42 21.43 -30.71 1.23
CA LEU A 42 20.04 -30.26 1.42
C LEU A 42 19.75 -28.89 0.78
N TRP A 43 20.79 -28.05 0.54
CA TRP A 43 20.62 -26.73 -0.08
C TRP A 43 20.54 -26.79 -1.61
N LEU A 44 20.98 -27.88 -2.24
CA LEU A 44 20.92 -28.05 -3.71
C LEU A 44 19.57 -28.62 -4.20
N ALA A 45 18.73 -29.15 -3.30
CA ALA A 45 17.40 -29.67 -3.64
C ALA A 45 16.32 -28.57 -3.68
N ALA A 46 16.62 -27.32 -3.30
CA ALA A 46 15.65 -26.21 -3.26
C ALA A 46 15.45 -25.51 -4.63
N CYS A 47 16.19 -25.90 -5.67
CA CYS A 47 15.92 -25.46 -7.04
C CYS A 47 15.12 -26.52 -7.80
N SER A 48 13.99 -26.98 -7.23
CA SER A 48 12.97 -27.55 -8.09
C SER A 48 12.36 -26.36 -8.84
N SER A 49 12.69 -26.19 -10.12
CA SER A 49 11.93 -25.37 -11.02
C SER A 49 10.46 -25.73 -10.82
N VAL A 50 9.68 -24.79 -10.29
CA VAL A 50 8.22 -24.85 -10.43
C VAL A 50 8.01 -24.88 -11.95
N ASN A 51 7.77 -26.05 -12.49
CA ASN A 51 7.29 -26.18 -13.85
C ASN A 51 5.94 -25.44 -13.84
N LYS A 52 5.95 -24.17 -14.30
CA LYS A 52 4.72 -23.48 -14.62
C LYS A 52 4.10 -24.35 -15.71
N ASP A 53 3.00 -25.02 -15.38
CA ASP A 53 2.31 -25.87 -16.35
C ASP A 53 1.98 -25.00 -17.56
N VAL A 54 2.63 -25.27 -18.68
CA VAL A 54 2.42 -24.49 -19.90
C VAL A 54 0.99 -24.72 -20.33
N VAL A 55 0.19 -23.66 -20.31
CA VAL A 55 -1.20 -23.73 -20.77
C VAL A 55 -1.23 -24.31 -22.18
N PRO A 56 -1.92 -25.45 -22.42
CA PRO A 56 -1.92 -26.12 -23.71
C PRO A 56 -2.44 -25.19 -24.81
N ASP A 57 -1.97 -25.41 -26.04
CA ASP A 57 -2.46 -24.68 -27.20
C ASP A 57 -3.82 -25.22 -27.61
N LYS A 58 -4.86 -24.47 -27.25
CA LYS A 58 -6.27 -24.81 -27.44
C LYS A 58 -7.03 -23.59 -27.94
N GLU A 59 -8.20 -23.86 -28.54
CA GLU A 59 -9.11 -22.81 -28.99
C GLU A 59 -9.50 -21.85 -27.85
N PRO A 60 -9.70 -20.55 -28.13
CA PRO A 60 -9.95 -19.53 -27.11
C PRO A 60 -11.21 -19.82 -26.29
N GLU A 61 -12.20 -20.45 -26.88
CA GLU A 61 -13.43 -20.86 -26.17
C GLU A 61 -13.15 -21.91 -25.08
N GLU A 62 -12.35 -22.92 -25.41
CA GLU A 62 -12.00 -23.98 -24.44
C GLU A 62 -11.14 -23.42 -23.29
N LEU A 63 -10.20 -22.54 -23.62
CA LEU A 63 -9.37 -21.88 -22.61
C LEU A 63 -10.22 -20.96 -21.71
N TYR A 64 -11.17 -20.23 -22.29
CA TYR A 64 -12.05 -19.35 -21.54
C TYR A 64 -12.97 -20.12 -20.60
N MET A 65 -13.52 -21.25 -21.03
CA MET A 65 -14.31 -22.12 -20.17
C MET A 65 -13.51 -22.62 -18.97
N LYS A 66 -12.25 -23.00 -19.16
CA LYS A 66 -11.36 -23.40 -18.06
C LYS A 66 -11.03 -22.25 -17.12
N ALA A 67 -10.82 -21.05 -17.67
CA ALA A 67 -10.62 -19.86 -16.85
C ALA A 67 -11.87 -19.60 -15.98
N TYR A 68 -13.05 -19.69 -16.58
CA TYR A 68 -14.31 -19.47 -15.87
C TYR A 68 -14.55 -20.52 -14.77
N GLU A 69 -14.29 -21.81 -15.03
CA GLU A 69 -14.35 -22.88 -14.03
C GLU A 69 -13.39 -22.58 -12.86
N SER A 70 -12.14 -22.22 -13.18
CA SER A 70 -11.13 -21.85 -12.17
C SER A 70 -11.55 -20.63 -11.34
N LEU A 71 -12.19 -19.62 -11.96
CA LEU A 71 -12.75 -18.47 -11.24
C LEU A 71 -13.88 -18.87 -10.31
N ALA A 72 -14.75 -19.79 -10.74
CA ALA A 72 -15.85 -20.31 -9.91
C ALA A 72 -15.34 -21.10 -8.69
N GLU A 73 -14.20 -21.77 -8.84
CA GLU A 73 -13.51 -22.50 -7.77
C GLU A 73 -12.61 -21.60 -6.90
N GLU A 74 -12.61 -20.30 -7.16
CA GLU A 74 -11.70 -19.31 -6.52
C GLU A 74 -10.20 -19.63 -6.69
N ASN A 75 -9.84 -20.43 -7.70
CA ASN A 75 -8.46 -20.73 -8.08
C ASN A 75 -7.91 -19.63 -9.00
N TYR A 76 -7.64 -18.47 -8.40
CA TYR A 76 -7.24 -17.27 -9.16
C TYR A 76 -5.91 -17.44 -9.89
N GLY A 77 -4.96 -18.21 -9.33
CA GLY A 77 -3.68 -18.49 -9.99
C GLY A 77 -3.87 -19.25 -11.32
N GLN A 78 -4.68 -20.30 -11.33
CA GLN A 78 -4.97 -21.07 -12.53
C GLN A 78 -5.83 -20.29 -13.52
N ALA A 79 -6.84 -19.55 -13.04
CA ALA A 79 -7.66 -18.67 -13.87
C ALA A 79 -6.78 -17.65 -14.62
N LYS A 80 -5.84 -17.03 -13.91
CA LYS A 80 -4.86 -16.10 -14.46
C LYS A 80 -4.07 -16.73 -15.62
N ASP A 81 -3.50 -17.91 -15.41
CA ASP A 81 -2.70 -18.58 -16.45
C ASP A 81 -3.49 -18.80 -17.74
N TYR A 82 -4.76 -19.21 -17.65
CA TYR A 82 -5.63 -19.34 -18.82
C TYR A 82 -5.99 -18.01 -19.48
N LEU A 83 -6.34 -16.99 -18.68
CA LEU A 83 -6.71 -15.67 -19.20
C LEU A 83 -5.52 -14.97 -19.86
N GLU A 84 -4.32 -15.03 -19.27
CA GLU A 84 -3.07 -14.51 -19.86
C GLU A 84 -2.74 -15.23 -21.18
N ALA A 85 -2.97 -16.54 -21.26
CA ALA A 85 -2.77 -17.29 -22.48
C ALA A 85 -3.71 -16.83 -23.60
N ILE A 86 -4.98 -16.50 -23.26
CA ILE A 86 -5.94 -15.97 -24.24
C ILE A 86 -5.55 -14.57 -24.67
N ASP A 87 -5.24 -13.65 -23.72
CA ASP A 87 -4.84 -12.26 -24.04
C ASP A 87 -3.60 -12.21 -24.94
N SER A 88 -2.65 -13.12 -24.69
CA SER A 88 -1.41 -13.22 -25.49
C SER A 88 -1.60 -13.81 -26.86
N ARG A 89 -2.39 -14.91 -27.01
CA ARG A 89 -2.53 -15.65 -28.27
C ARG A 89 -3.63 -15.08 -29.17
N TYR A 90 -4.69 -14.54 -28.55
CA TYR A 90 -5.91 -14.09 -29.24
C TYR A 90 -6.32 -12.66 -28.84
N PRO A 91 -5.42 -11.66 -28.95
CA PRO A 91 -5.66 -10.29 -28.44
C PRO A 91 -6.81 -9.55 -29.13
N PHE A 92 -7.25 -10.02 -30.28
CA PHE A 92 -8.38 -9.49 -31.07
C PHE A 92 -9.49 -10.52 -31.25
N GLY A 93 -9.48 -11.57 -30.46
CA GLY A 93 -10.49 -12.62 -30.49
C GLY A 93 -11.85 -12.20 -29.91
N PRO A 94 -12.87 -13.04 -30.06
CA PRO A 94 -14.23 -12.74 -29.58
C PRO A 94 -14.31 -12.55 -28.08
N TYR A 95 -13.38 -13.11 -27.32
CA TYR A 95 -13.31 -13.01 -25.86
C TYR A 95 -12.38 -11.91 -25.36
N ALA A 96 -11.62 -11.22 -26.22
CA ALA A 96 -10.56 -10.30 -25.83
C ALA A 96 -11.02 -9.23 -24.82
N HIS A 97 -12.20 -8.65 -25.04
CA HIS A 97 -12.78 -7.65 -24.15
C HIS A 97 -13.14 -8.23 -22.76
N GLN A 98 -13.81 -9.38 -22.73
CA GLN A 98 -14.21 -10.04 -21.49
C GLN A 98 -12.97 -10.52 -20.71
N VAL A 99 -11.99 -11.07 -21.40
CA VAL A 99 -10.72 -11.52 -20.81
C VAL A 99 -9.98 -10.38 -20.11
N GLN A 100 -9.98 -9.16 -20.68
CA GLN A 100 -9.38 -8.00 -20.02
C GLN A 100 -10.09 -7.66 -18.70
N MET A 101 -11.40 -7.70 -18.67
CA MET A 101 -12.16 -7.46 -17.43
C MET A 101 -11.93 -8.56 -16.38
N ASP A 102 -11.91 -9.81 -16.83
CA ASP A 102 -11.68 -10.96 -15.96
C ASP A 102 -10.23 -10.99 -15.43
N LEU A 103 -9.23 -10.55 -16.22
CA LEU A 103 -7.85 -10.36 -15.77
C LEU A 103 -7.75 -9.30 -14.68
N ILE A 104 -8.41 -8.15 -14.85
CA ILE A 104 -8.47 -7.11 -13.80
C ILE A 104 -9.00 -7.69 -12.49
N TYR A 105 -10.10 -8.44 -12.57
CA TYR A 105 -10.70 -9.08 -11.41
C TYR A 105 -9.78 -10.14 -10.78
N THR A 106 -9.20 -10.99 -11.62
CA THR A 106 -8.34 -12.10 -11.18
C THR A 106 -7.08 -11.60 -10.50
N TYR A 107 -6.37 -10.62 -11.09
CA TYR A 107 -5.21 -9.99 -10.47
C TYR A 107 -5.55 -9.33 -9.13
N TYR A 108 -6.71 -8.64 -9.04
CA TYR A 108 -7.17 -8.06 -7.78
C TYR A 108 -7.41 -9.12 -6.72
N LYS A 109 -8.07 -10.22 -7.07
CA LYS A 109 -8.38 -11.32 -6.14
C LYS A 109 -7.11 -12.07 -5.70
N ASP A 110 -6.17 -12.27 -6.61
CA ASP A 110 -4.86 -12.88 -6.35
C ASP A 110 -3.86 -11.90 -5.65
N ARG A 111 -4.30 -10.67 -5.40
CA ARG A 111 -3.50 -9.59 -4.77
C ARG A 111 -2.28 -9.14 -5.58
N GLU A 112 -2.26 -9.40 -6.85
CA GLU A 112 -1.27 -8.90 -7.80
C GLU A 112 -1.65 -7.47 -8.23
N ASN A 113 -1.69 -6.56 -7.24
CA ASN A 113 -2.22 -5.21 -7.40
C ASN A 113 -1.54 -4.40 -8.50
N ASP A 114 -0.25 -4.62 -8.74
CA ASP A 114 0.48 -3.87 -9.77
C ASP A 114 0.09 -4.34 -11.18
N LEU A 115 -0.16 -5.64 -11.36
CA LEU A 115 -0.69 -6.19 -12.61
C LEU A 115 -2.14 -5.74 -12.84
N ALA A 116 -2.98 -5.77 -11.80
CA ALA A 116 -4.34 -5.23 -11.87
C ALA A 116 -4.33 -3.76 -12.31
N MET A 117 -3.48 -2.92 -11.73
CA MET A 117 -3.37 -1.50 -12.10
C MET A 117 -2.90 -1.32 -13.55
N ALA A 118 -1.92 -2.12 -14.00
CA ALA A 118 -1.41 -2.06 -15.36
C ALA A 118 -2.51 -2.40 -16.39
N GLU A 119 -3.30 -3.45 -16.12
CA GLU A 119 -4.40 -3.86 -17.00
C GLU A 119 -5.56 -2.85 -16.99
N ILE A 120 -5.89 -2.28 -15.82
CA ILE A 120 -6.86 -1.18 -15.68
C ILE A 120 -6.44 0.03 -16.52
N ASP A 121 -5.19 0.47 -16.41
CA ASP A 121 -4.69 1.62 -17.15
C ASP A 121 -4.63 1.34 -18.67
N LYS A 122 -4.30 0.11 -19.07
CA LYS A 122 -4.36 -0.36 -20.45
C LYS A 122 -5.79 -0.26 -20.97
N PHE A 123 -6.77 -0.81 -20.25
CA PHE A 123 -8.18 -0.77 -20.62
C PHE A 123 -8.71 0.65 -20.79
N LEU A 124 -8.51 1.50 -19.78
CA LEU A 124 -9.02 2.88 -19.80
C LEU A 124 -8.40 3.74 -20.91
N ARG A 125 -7.17 3.44 -21.30
CA ARG A 125 -6.48 4.13 -22.40
C ARG A 125 -6.98 3.66 -23.77
N LEU A 126 -7.21 2.36 -23.92
CA LEU A 126 -7.63 1.79 -25.22
C LEU A 126 -9.13 1.89 -25.46
N ASN A 127 -9.93 1.83 -24.39
CA ASN A 127 -11.40 1.74 -24.45
C ASN A 127 -12.08 2.84 -23.61
N PRO A 128 -11.80 4.14 -23.83
CA PRO A 128 -12.30 5.22 -22.97
C PRO A 128 -13.82 5.44 -23.02
N GLN A 129 -14.49 4.90 -24.02
CA GLN A 129 -15.95 5.02 -24.25
C GLN A 129 -16.68 3.70 -24.01
N ASP A 130 -15.99 2.68 -23.47
CA ASP A 130 -16.59 1.38 -23.23
C ASP A 130 -17.71 1.47 -22.16
N PRO A 131 -18.82 0.73 -22.32
CA PRO A 131 -19.88 0.72 -21.32
C PRO A 131 -19.46 0.23 -19.93
N ASN A 132 -18.36 -0.55 -19.83
CA ASN A 132 -17.83 -1.08 -18.57
C ASN A 132 -16.73 -0.22 -17.94
N VAL A 133 -16.52 1.01 -18.41
CA VAL A 133 -15.56 1.96 -17.80
C VAL A 133 -15.88 2.21 -16.33
N ASP A 134 -17.15 2.20 -15.95
CA ASP A 134 -17.57 2.34 -14.54
C ASP A 134 -17.08 1.16 -13.69
N TYR A 135 -17.20 -0.08 -14.15
CA TYR A 135 -16.63 -1.25 -13.50
C TYR A 135 -15.10 -1.13 -13.33
N VAL A 136 -14.40 -0.74 -14.40
CA VAL A 136 -12.94 -0.64 -14.37
C VAL A 136 -12.47 0.47 -13.42
N LEU A 137 -13.18 1.61 -13.37
CA LEU A 137 -12.91 2.68 -12.37
C LEU A 137 -13.17 2.19 -10.94
N TYR A 138 -14.22 1.39 -10.74
CA TYR A 138 -14.51 0.79 -9.45
C TYR A 138 -13.39 -0.16 -9.02
N MET A 139 -12.94 -1.06 -9.91
CA MET A 139 -11.82 -1.96 -9.65
C MET A 139 -10.52 -1.21 -9.36
N ARG A 140 -10.27 -0.07 -10.02
CA ARG A 140 -9.12 0.79 -9.73
C ARG A 140 -9.16 1.32 -8.29
N GLY A 141 -10.31 1.80 -7.85
CA GLY A 141 -10.52 2.22 -6.47
C GLY A 141 -10.28 1.09 -5.46
N LEU A 142 -10.84 -0.12 -5.73
CA LEU A 142 -10.64 -1.29 -4.89
C LEU A 142 -9.17 -1.72 -4.80
N THR A 143 -8.48 -1.74 -5.93
CA THR A 143 -7.06 -2.11 -6.02
C THR A 143 -6.19 -1.13 -5.22
N ASN A 144 -6.46 0.17 -5.31
CA ASN A 144 -5.77 1.19 -4.50
C ASN A 144 -6.07 1.04 -3.00
N MET A 145 -7.31 0.71 -2.61
CA MET A 145 -7.61 0.38 -1.20
C MET A 145 -6.85 -0.86 -0.73
N GLN A 146 -6.78 -1.89 -1.57
CA GLN A 146 -6.06 -3.12 -1.24
C GLN A 146 -4.55 -2.88 -1.09
N LYS A 147 -3.95 -2.01 -1.93
CA LYS A 147 -2.54 -1.57 -1.81
C LYS A 147 -2.28 -0.85 -0.49
N ALA A 148 -3.23 -0.04 -0.03
CA ALA A 148 -3.12 0.66 1.26
C ALA A 148 -3.18 -0.30 2.46
N THR A 149 -3.80 -1.48 2.29
CA THR A 149 -4.01 -2.46 3.35
C THR A 149 -2.93 -3.52 3.35
N ASN A 150 -1.90 -3.37 4.20
CA ASN A 150 -0.89 -4.41 4.35
C ASN A 150 -1.34 -5.46 5.36
N ARG A 151 -1.72 -6.65 4.86
CA ARG A 151 -2.25 -7.76 5.66
C ARG A 151 -1.30 -8.23 6.78
N MET A 152 0.01 -8.25 6.51
CA MET A 152 1.00 -8.72 7.47
C MET A 152 1.12 -7.78 8.67
N LEU A 153 0.95 -6.49 8.44
CA LEU A 153 1.06 -5.48 9.49
C LEU A 153 -0.24 -5.36 10.30
N ASN A 154 -1.41 -5.64 9.70
CA ASN A 154 -2.66 -5.77 10.44
C ASN A 154 -2.63 -6.97 11.40
N LEU A 155 -1.98 -8.07 11.01
CA LEU A 155 -1.79 -9.24 11.86
C LEU A 155 -0.88 -8.93 13.08
N LEU A 156 0.03 -7.96 12.95
CA LEU A 156 0.91 -7.50 14.03
C LEU A 156 0.29 -6.39 14.90
N PHE A 157 -1.01 -6.10 14.75
CA PHE A 157 -1.74 -5.04 15.48
C PHE A 157 -1.07 -3.66 15.37
N ILE A 158 -0.35 -3.40 14.27
CA ILE A 158 0.23 -2.10 14.00
C ILE A 158 -0.84 -1.25 13.32
N ASP A 159 -1.25 -0.18 14.01
CA ASP A 159 -2.24 0.77 13.51
C ASP A 159 -1.86 1.32 12.14
N THR A 160 -2.80 1.23 11.19
CA THR A 160 -2.57 1.59 9.79
C THR A 160 -2.65 3.08 9.52
N TYR A 161 -3.20 3.86 10.45
CA TYR A 161 -3.43 5.30 10.25
C TYR A 161 -2.17 6.15 10.46
N ASP A 162 -1.05 5.57 10.90
CA ASP A 162 0.23 6.28 11.02
C ASP A 162 1.12 6.13 9.77
N ARG A 163 0.61 5.55 8.67
CA ARG A 163 1.32 5.22 7.45
C ARG A 163 1.02 6.14 6.28
N ASP A 164 1.73 5.88 5.18
CA ASP A 164 1.45 6.50 3.88
C ASP A 164 0.01 6.20 3.42
N ILE A 165 -0.78 7.25 3.31
CA ILE A 165 -2.19 7.21 2.88
C ILE A 165 -2.38 7.53 1.39
N SER A 166 -1.29 7.64 0.61
CA SER A 166 -1.36 8.06 -0.80
C SER A 166 -2.26 7.15 -1.65
N ASN A 167 -2.22 5.85 -1.39
CA ASN A 167 -3.10 4.89 -2.08
C ASN A 167 -4.57 5.08 -1.68
N LEU A 168 -4.88 5.43 -0.43
CA LEU A 168 -6.25 5.76 0.00
C LEU A 168 -6.74 7.05 -0.66
N GLU A 169 -5.88 8.07 -0.75
CA GLU A 169 -6.22 9.30 -1.48
C GLU A 169 -6.49 9.02 -2.95
N GLN A 170 -5.72 8.12 -3.58
CA GLN A 170 -5.97 7.73 -4.97
C GLN A 170 -7.29 6.98 -5.10
N ALA A 171 -7.56 5.99 -4.22
CA ALA A 171 -8.84 5.28 -4.19
C ALA A 171 -10.03 6.24 -4.04
N PHE A 172 -9.91 7.24 -3.16
CA PHE A 172 -10.94 8.26 -3.01
C PHE A 172 -11.19 9.06 -4.31
N ARG A 173 -10.11 9.44 -5.01
CA ARG A 173 -10.23 10.13 -6.31
C ARG A 173 -10.89 9.25 -7.36
N ASP A 174 -10.56 7.96 -7.40
CA ASP A 174 -11.12 7.00 -8.36
C ASP A 174 -12.62 6.78 -8.14
N PHE A 175 -13.04 6.54 -6.91
CA PHE A 175 -14.46 6.41 -6.56
C PHE A 175 -15.25 7.71 -6.82
N ARG A 176 -14.67 8.86 -6.48
CA ARG A 176 -15.29 10.16 -6.79
C ARG A 176 -15.47 10.35 -8.29
N LEU A 177 -14.48 9.96 -9.10
CA LEU A 177 -14.56 10.03 -10.56
C LEU A 177 -15.65 9.12 -11.10
N LEU A 178 -15.76 7.89 -10.57
CA LEU A 178 -16.82 6.95 -10.91
C LEU A 178 -18.20 7.57 -10.67
N ILE A 179 -18.46 8.04 -9.45
CA ILE A 179 -19.76 8.62 -9.09
C ILE A 179 -20.09 9.87 -9.93
N ALA A 180 -19.08 10.71 -10.19
CA ALA A 180 -19.27 11.93 -10.97
C ALA A 180 -19.61 11.64 -12.46
N LYS A 181 -18.95 10.63 -13.06
CA LYS A 181 -19.16 10.27 -14.47
C LYS A 181 -20.34 9.32 -14.66
N PHE A 182 -20.55 8.40 -13.73
CA PHE A 182 -21.51 7.31 -13.82
C PHE A 182 -22.41 7.24 -12.57
N PRO A 183 -23.23 8.28 -12.29
CA PRO A 183 -24.04 8.35 -11.07
C PRO A 183 -25.12 7.25 -10.97
N LYS A 184 -25.46 6.61 -12.11
CA LYS A 184 -26.42 5.50 -12.19
C LYS A 184 -25.76 4.11 -12.24
N SER A 185 -24.43 4.04 -12.12
CA SER A 185 -23.70 2.79 -12.08
C SER A 185 -24.14 1.92 -10.89
N LEU A 186 -24.16 0.61 -11.09
CA LEU A 186 -24.43 -0.36 -10.01
C LEU A 186 -23.38 -0.27 -8.89
N TYR A 187 -22.19 0.23 -9.20
CA TYR A 187 -21.07 0.38 -8.25
C TYR A 187 -21.10 1.70 -7.48
N ALA A 188 -21.95 2.66 -7.87
CA ALA A 188 -21.93 4.01 -7.32
C ALA A 188 -22.25 4.04 -5.80
N ALA A 189 -23.20 3.24 -5.35
CA ALA A 189 -23.61 3.19 -3.94
C ALA A 189 -22.48 2.62 -3.06
N ASP A 190 -21.84 1.51 -3.47
CA ASP A 190 -20.72 0.94 -2.74
C ASP A 190 -19.48 1.85 -2.79
N ALA A 191 -19.20 2.45 -3.94
CA ALA A 191 -18.12 3.43 -4.08
C ALA A 191 -18.30 4.60 -3.10
N TYR A 192 -19.52 5.10 -2.92
CA TYR A 192 -19.83 6.16 -1.95
C TYR A 192 -19.55 5.69 -0.50
N ALA A 193 -20.01 4.50 -0.13
CA ALA A 193 -19.75 3.94 1.20
C ALA A 193 -18.24 3.79 1.47
N ARG A 194 -17.47 3.37 0.48
CA ARG A 194 -16.02 3.30 0.57
C ARG A 194 -15.37 4.68 0.70
N MET A 195 -15.88 5.69 0.01
CA MET A 195 -15.39 7.06 0.17
C MET A 195 -15.58 7.57 1.59
N VAL A 196 -16.71 7.27 2.23
CA VAL A 196 -16.95 7.62 3.65
C VAL A 196 -15.92 6.95 4.54
N TYR A 197 -15.72 5.63 4.37
CA TYR A 197 -14.69 4.88 5.12
C TYR A 197 -13.27 5.44 4.92
N ILE A 198 -12.91 5.78 3.69
CA ILE A 198 -11.59 6.36 3.37
C ILE A 198 -11.42 7.70 4.07
N ARG A 199 -12.44 8.57 4.02
CA ARG A 199 -12.39 9.89 4.68
C ARG A 199 -12.19 9.78 6.18
N ASP A 200 -12.89 8.87 6.81
CA ASP A 200 -12.74 8.62 8.24
C ASP A 200 -11.34 8.08 8.59
N THR A 201 -10.80 7.18 7.76
CA THR A 201 -9.43 6.67 7.91
C THR A 201 -8.39 7.77 7.74
N MET A 202 -8.57 8.67 6.77
CA MET A 202 -7.68 9.81 6.55
C MET A 202 -7.74 10.81 7.72
N ALA A 203 -8.93 11.06 8.27
CA ALA A 203 -9.09 11.92 9.44
C ALA A 203 -8.37 11.34 10.67
N ARG A 204 -8.51 10.03 10.91
CA ARG A 204 -7.78 9.33 11.99
C ARG A 204 -6.27 9.38 11.81
N HIS A 205 -5.77 9.25 10.58
CA HIS A 205 -4.35 9.43 10.28
C HIS A 205 -3.87 10.84 10.68
N GLU A 206 -4.57 11.89 10.23
CA GLU A 206 -4.21 13.27 10.57
C GLU A 206 -4.27 13.54 12.08
N TYR A 207 -5.22 12.91 12.77
CA TYR A 207 -5.31 13.01 14.23
C TYR A 207 -4.14 12.31 14.93
N ALA A 208 -3.74 11.13 14.49
CA ALA A 208 -2.59 10.42 15.03
C ALA A 208 -1.29 11.24 14.87
N VAL A 209 -1.11 11.89 13.71
CA VAL A 209 0.00 12.82 13.48
C VAL A 209 -0.10 14.05 14.40
N ALA A 210 -1.31 14.59 14.62
CA ALA A 210 -1.51 15.71 15.52
C ALA A 210 -1.16 15.34 16.97
N ASP A 211 -1.61 14.16 17.44
CA ASP A 211 -1.32 13.66 18.79
C ASP A 211 0.18 13.37 18.98
N PHE A 212 0.85 12.81 17.97
CA PHE A 212 2.29 12.65 17.99
C PHE A 212 3.01 13.98 18.22
N TYR A 213 2.67 15.05 17.48
CA TYR A 213 3.25 16.37 17.67
C TYR A 213 2.90 16.96 19.05
N TYR A 214 1.69 16.74 19.53
CA TYR A 214 1.28 17.18 20.87
C TYR A 214 2.16 16.55 21.96
N ARG A 215 2.35 15.24 21.92
CA ARG A 215 3.20 14.49 22.87
C ARG A 215 4.67 14.93 22.82
N LYS A 216 5.13 15.42 21.67
CA LYS A 216 6.49 15.98 21.48
C LYS A 216 6.60 17.45 21.92
N GLY A 217 5.53 18.08 22.43
CA GLY A 217 5.52 19.50 22.79
C GLY A 217 5.47 20.47 21.61
N ALA A 218 5.34 19.97 20.38
CA ALA A 218 5.25 20.77 19.16
C ALA A 218 3.79 21.25 18.92
N TYR A 219 3.26 22.01 19.88
CA TYR A 219 1.84 22.39 19.93
C TYR A 219 1.34 23.13 18.70
N LEU A 220 2.18 23.97 18.07
CA LEU A 220 1.78 24.66 16.85
C LEU A 220 1.60 23.69 15.67
N SER A 221 2.47 22.71 15.52
CA SER A 221 2.35 21.68 14.49
C SER A 221 1.13 20.81 14.71
N SER A 222 0.89 20.39 15.95
CA SER A 222 -0.32 19.66 16.34
C SER A 222 -1.58 20.48 16.03
N ALA A 223 -1.62 21.77 16.42
CA ALA A 223 -2.77 22.63 16.13
C ALA A 223 -3.07 22.77 14.64
N ARG A 224 -2.03 22.87 13.79
CA ARG A 224 -2.21 22.92 12.33
C ARG A 224 -2.84 21.66 11.77
N ARG A 225 -2.47 20.48 12.28
CA ARG A 225 -3.10 19.20 11.88
C ARG A 225 -4.56 19.14 12.33
N CYS A 226 -4.87 19.53 13.56
CA CYS A 226 -6.25 19.63 14.01
C CYS A 226 -7.08 20.61 13.15
N GLN A 227 -6.54 21.77 12.79
CA GLN A 227 -7.19 22.73 11.89
C GLN A 227 -7.43 22.13 10.50
N TYR A 228 -6.50 21.31 10.01
CA TYR A 228 -6.67 20.60 8.73
C TYR A 228 -7.86 19.63 8.79
N ILE A 229 -8.03 18.90 9.90
CA ILE A 229 -9.20 18.03 10.12
C ILE A 229 -10.48 18.87 10.13
N LEU A 230 -10.51 19.98 10.86
CA LEU A 230 -11.66 20.88 10.89
C LEU A 230 -12.04 21.41 9.51
N LYS A 231 -11.08 21.64 8.64
CA LYS A 231 -11.32 22.16 7.30
C LYS A 231 -11.84 21.10 6.33
N ASN A 232 -11.26 19.89 6.39
CA ASN A 232 -11.42 18.89 5.33
C ASN A 232 -12.27 17.67 5.74
N PHE A 233 -12.45 17.40 7.04
CA PHE A 233 -13.05 16.17 7.58
C PHE A 233 -14.11 16.43 8.67
N ARG A 234 -14.96 17.44 8.44
CA ARG A 234 -15.99 17.83 9.42
C ARG A 234 -17.07 16.79 9.65
N ASP A 235 -17.25 15.91 8.71
CA ASP A 235 -18.25 14.85 8.64
C ASP A 235 -17.75 13.50 9.20
N THR A 236 -16.59 13.50 9.87
CA THR A 236 -15.99 12.30 10.46
C THR A 236 -16.12 12.28 11.98
N GLU A 237 -16.12 11.08 12.55
CA GLU A 237 -16.15 10.89 14.01
C GLU A 237 -14.92 11.50 14.71
N THR A 238 -13.81 11.61 14.01
CA THR A 238 -12.54 12.17 14.51
C THR A 238 -12.63 13.67 14.83
N LEU A 239 -13.66 14.37 14.35
CA LEU A 239 -13.80 15.82 14.54
C LEU A 239 -13.79 16.22 16.01
N GLU A 240 -14.49 15.49 16.87
CA GLU A 240 -14.60 15.82 18.30
C GLU A 240 -13.25 15.74 19.01
N ASP A 241 -12.50 14.67 18.74
CA ASP A 241 -11.17 14.47 19.30
C ASP A 241 -10.19 15.54 18.81
N ALA A 242 -10.27 15.87 17.51
CA ALA A 242 -9.46 16.93 16.92
C ALA A 242 -9.74 18.31 17.55
N LEU A 243 -10.99 18.64 17.82
CA LEU A 243 -11.37 19.90 18.52
C LEU A 243 -10.87 19.91 19.96
N THR A 244 -10.97 18.78 20.65
CA THR A 244 -10.48 18.64 22.02
C THR A 244 -8.96 18.82 22.08
N LEU A 245 -8.24 18.22 21.16
CA LEU A 245 -6.79 18.36 21.06
C LEU A 245 -6.38 19.77 20.64
N LEU A 246 -7.14 20.42 19.75
CA LEU A 246 -6.91 21.80 19.33
C LEU A 246 -7.06 22.79 20.48
N GLU A 247 -8.09 22.63 21.31
CA GLU A 247 -8.26 23.43 22.53
C GLU A 247 -7.04 23.31 23.46
N LYS A 248 -6.57 22.06 23.70
CA LYS A 248 -5.39 21.81 24.54
C LYS A 248 -4.13 22.47 23.94
N ASN A 249 -3.96 22.39 22.61
CA ASN A 249 -2.85 23.03 21.91
C ASN A 249 -2.85 24.55 22.12
N TYR A 250 -4.01 25.21 21.95
CA TYR A 250 -4.10 26.66 22.14
C TYR A 250 -3.82 27.08 23.57
N ARG A 251 -4.25 26.30 24.58
CA ARG A 251 -3.89 26.56 25.97
C ARG A 251 -2.39 26.50 26.21
N ASN A 252 -1.73 25.47 25.68
CA ASN A 252 -0.27 25.32 25.80
C ASN A 252 0.50 26.44 25.08
N LEU A 253 -0.05 26.94 23.96
CA LEU A 253 0.49 28.07 23.22
C LEU A 253 0.21 29.44 23.87
N LYS A 254 -0.49 29.48 25.03
CA LYS A 254 -0.90 30.69 25.71
C LYS A 254 -1.83 31.61 24.88
N LEU A 255 -2.74 30.97 24.14
CA LEU A 255 -3.75 31.60 23.28
C LEU A 255 -5.17 31.31 23.83
N PRO A 256 -5.56 31.84 25.00
CA PRO A 256 -6.81 31.48 25.69
C PRO A 256 -8.06 31.82 24.86
N GLU A 257 -8.06 32.94 24.14
CA GLU A 257 -9.20 33.34 23.31
C GLU A 257 -9.52 32.30 22.21
N LEU A 258 -8.48 31.73 21.55
CA LEU A 258 -8.66 30.68 20.55
C LEU A 258 -9.09 29.36 21.16
N ALA A 259 -8.59 29.03 22.35
CA ALA A 259 -9.03 27.86 23.11
C ALA A 259 -10.52 27.94 23.45
N ASP A 260 -10.98 29.10 23.99
CA ASP A 260 -12.38 29.30 24.38
C ASP A 260 -13.31 29.31 23.16
N ARG A 261 -12.91 29.93 22.04
CA ARG A 261 -13.67 29.85 20.78
C ARG A 261 -13.77 28.40 20.26
N THR A 262 -12.70 27.63 20.33
CA THR A 262 -12.71 26.21 19.94
C THR A 262 -13.65 25.40 20.82
N LYS A 263 -13.65 25.63 22.13
CA LYS A 263 -14.57 25.00 23.07
C LYS A 263 -16.03 25.37 22.80
N GLN A 264 -16.32 26.63 22.51
CA GLN A 264 -17.66 27.07 22.13
C GLN A 264 -18.12 26.41 20.83
N PHE A 265 -17.26 26.36 19.80
CA PHE A 265 -17.56 25.71 18.55
C PHE A 265 -17.87 24.22 18.75
N LYS A 266 -17.07 23.52 19.57
CA LYS A 266 -17.31 22.12 19.94
C LYS A 266 -18.70 21.95 20.54
N ASN A 267 -19.04 22.74 21.53
CA ASN A 267 -20.31 22.64 22.26
C ASN A 267 -21.55 22.96 21.40
N MET A 268 -21.41 23.78 20.34
CA MET A 268 -22.51 24.14 19.44
C MET A 268 -22.75 23.08 18.34
N ASN A 269 -21.71 22.37 17.89
CA ASN A 269 -21.80 21.51 16.72
C ASN A 269 -21.84 20.01 17.03
N LEU A 270 -21.56 19.61 18.28
CA LEU A 270 -21.46 18.20 18.69
C LEU A 270 -22.45 17.85 19.82
N ARG A 271 -23.66 18.46 19.79
CA ARG A 271 -24.79 18.11 20.65
C ARG A 271 -25.65 17.02 20.05
#